data_6fe2c8c341263a3fdb9f56a64c778272
#
_entry.id   6fe2c8c341263a3fdb9f56a64c778272
#
_cell.length_a   1.000
_cell.length_b   1.000
_cell.length_c   1.000
_cell.angle_alpha   90.00
_cell.angle_beta   90.00
_cell.angle_gamma   90.00
#
_symmetry.space_group_name_H-M   'P 1'
#
loop_
_entity.id
_entity.type
_entity.pdbx_description
1 polymer ?
#
loop_
_entity_poly.entity_id
_entity_poly.type
_entity_poly.pdbx_seq_one_letter_code
_entity_poly.pdbx_strand_id
1 'polypeptide(L)'
;FSDKVRTVKSQGRLAVLREKVNAAGGVSGTLGIGHTRWATHGAPNDINSHPHSSMSHRITVVHNGIIENYIPLKEELQANGVVFRSETDTEVVAQLFDYLYDGDLVGTLIKVLHRIRGSYALGILCTDYPDTLLAVRKDSPMIIGLGEHENYIASDIPAVLDHTRKYYLLGD
;
A
#
# COMPACT_ATOMS: atom_id res chain seq x y z
N PHE A 1 -14.66 15.84 7.80
CA PHE A 1 -13.82 14.68 7.46
C PHE A 1 -12.85 15.12 6.38
N SER A 2 -11.56 14.84 6.56
CA SER A 2 -10.53 15.17 5.56
C SER A 2 -10.48 14.04 4.55
N ASP A 3 -10.90 14.28 3.33
CA ASP A 3 -10.86 13.33 2.21
C ASP A 3 -9.41 13.07 1.71
N LYS A 4 -8.42 13.32 2.55
CA LYS A 4 -7.00 13.22 2.18
C LYS A 4 -6.30 12.16 3.01
N VAL A 5 -5.56 11.28 2.34
CA VAL A 5 -4.63 10.37 2.99
C VAL A 5 -3.47 11.16 3.59
N ARG A 6 -3.28 11.04 4.91
CA ARG A 6 -2.13 11.62 5.60
C ARG A 6 -1.03 10.57 5.70
N THR A 7 0.13 10.89 5.17
CA THR A 7 1.28 9.98 5.14
C THR A 7 2.42 10.54 5.98
N VAL A 8 3.01 9.70 6.85
CA VAL A 8 4.25 9.99 7.55
C VAL A 8 5.24 8.87 7.25
N LYS A 9 6.44 9.23 6.83
CA LYS A 9 7.52 8.29 6.49
C LYS A 9 8.76 8.62 7.28
N SER A 10 9.56 7.60 7.59
CA SER A 10 10.85 7.78 8.24
C SER A 10 11.80 6.64 7.90
N GLN A 11 12.99 6.98 7.53
CA GLN A 11 14.12 6.05 7.54
C GLN A 11 14.50 5.70 8.98
N GLY A 12 14.99 4.48 9.21
CA GLY A 12 15.55 4.05 10.48
C GLY A 12 14.57 3.26 11.33
N ARG A 13 14.74 3.33 12.66
CA ARG A 13 13.96 2.55 13.60
C ARG A 13 12.54 3.07 13.75
N LEU A 14 11.60 2.19 14.12
CA LEU A 14 10.20 2.52 14.35
C LEU A 14 10.01 3.66 15.38
N ALA A 15 10.92 3.78 16.35
CA ALA A 15 10.90 4.87 17.32
C ALA A 15 10.99 6.25 16.65
N VAL A 16 11.81 6.40 15.61
CA VAL A 16 11.96 7.65 14.85
C VAL A 16 10.65 8.00 14.11
N LEU A 17 10.00 7.00 13.52
CA LEU A 17 8.69 7.20 12.90
C LEU A 17 7.65 7.66 13.95
N ARG A 18 7.64 7.03 15.13
CA ARG A 18 6.74 7.42 16.24
C ARG A 18 6.95 8.87 16.66
N GLU A 19 8.20 9.31 16.78
CA GLU A 19 8.53 10.70 17.10
C GLU A 19 8.03 11.66 16.02
N LYS A 20 8.24 11.34 14.73
CA LYS A 20 7.73 12.15 13.61
C LYS A 20 6.20 12.22 13.62
N VAL A 21 5.50 11.12 13.87
CA VAL A 21 4.04 11.08 13.99
C VAL A 21 3.57 11.97 15.12
N ASN A 22 4.18 11.88 16.30
CA ASN A 22 3.84 12.70 17.47
C ASN A 22 4.09 14.19 17.23
N ALA A 23 5.25 14.54 16.65
CA ALA A 23 5.60 15.92 16.29
C ALA A 23 4.64 16.52 15.24
N ALA A 24 4.06 15.67 14.38
CA ALA A 24 3.06 16.06 13.39
C ALA A 24 1.62 16.17 13.97
N GLY A 25 1.46 16.05 15.29
CA GLY A 25 0.15 16.09 15.96
C GLY A 25 -0.64 14.79 15.91
N GLY A 26 0.04 13.67 15.69
CA GLY A 26 -0.57 12.35 15.54
C GLY A 26 -1.12 12.09 14.13
N VAL A 27 -1.63 10.90 13.93
CA VAL A 27 -2.40 10.50 12.75
C VAL A 27 -3.75 10.00 13.26
N SER A 28 -4.83 10.60 12.81
CA SER A 28 -6.18 10.20 13.17
C SER A 28 -6.93 9.75 11.92
N GLY A 29 -7.73 8.69 12.04
CA GLY A 29 -8.54 8.15 10.96
C GLY A 29 -9.21 6.85 11.39
N THR A 30 -10.20 6.42 10.63
CA THR A 30 -10.90 5.15 10.80
C THR A 30 -10.28 4.03 9.97
N LEU A 31 -9.40 4.38 9.05
CA LEU A 31 -8.75 3.48 8.12
C LEU A 31 -7.27 3.86 7.96
N GLY A 32 -6.38 2.88 7.90
CA GLY A 32 -4.95 3.14 7.75
C GLY A 32 -4.16 1.93 7.26
N ILE A 33 -3.03 2.20 6.65
CA ILE A 33 -2.04 1.19 6.23
C ILE A 33 -0.67 1.58 6.75
N GLY A 34 0.15 0.60 7.05
CA GLY A 34 1.51 0.79 7.55
C GLY A 34 2.46 -0.29 7.04
N HIS A 35 3.76 0.03 7.01
CA HIS A 35 4.77 -0.88 6.49
C HIS A 35 6.15 -0.58 7.08
N THR A 36 6.90 -1.62 7.45
CA THR A 36 8.25 -1.48 8.01
C THR A 36 9.37 -1.72 6.99
N ARG A 37 9.06 -1.75 5.75
CA ARG A 37 9.93 -1.94 4.57
C ARG A 37 11.16 -2.85 4.79
N TRP A 38 11.22 -3.95 4.04
CA TRP A 38 12.46 -4.67 3.74
C TRP A 38 12.93 -4.21 2.36
N ALA A 39 14.07 -3.50 2.28
CA ALA A 39 14.52 -2.88 1.03
C ALA A 39 14.95 -3.92 -0.01
N THR A 40 14.17 -4.06 -1.09
CA THR A 40 14.50 -4.88 -2.27
C THR A 40 14.91 -4.02 -3.46
N HIS A 41 14.27 -2.86 -3.66
CA HIS A 41 14.54 -1.91 -4.75
C HIS A 41 14.68 -0.49 -4.19
N GLY A 42 15.68 0.25 -4.67
CA GLY A 42 15.99 1.62 -4.27
C GLY A 42 16.66 1.77 -2.90
N ALA A 43 17.41 2.85 -2.72
CA ALA A 43 18.12 3.15 -1.49
C ALA A 43 17.17 3.27 -0.28
N PRO A 44 17.60 2.89 0.94
CA PRO A 44 16.81 3.09 2.14
C PRO A 44 16.75 4.58 2.52
N ASN A 45 15.69 5.26 2.07
CA ASN A 45 15.39 6.65 2.37
C ASN A 45 13.88 6.87 2.51
N ASP A 46 13.47 8.07 2.93
CA ASP A 46 12.05 8.40 3.13
C ASP A 46 11.24 8.33 1.82
N ILE A 47 11.86 8.67 0.66
CA ILE A 47 11.19 8.66 -0.65
C ILE A 47 10.82 7.24 -1.05
N ASN A 48 11.77 6.30 -0.90
CA ASN A 48 11.60 4.89 -1.24
C ASN A 48 10.90 4.08 -0.15
N SER A 49 10.56 4.68 1.00
CA SER A 49 9.77 4.02 2.05
C SER A 49 8.30 3.93 1.67
N HIS A 50 7.63 2.86 2.11
CA HIS A 50 6.17 2.75 2.00
C HIS A 50 5.44 3.71 2.96
N PRO A 51 4.18 4.07 2.65
CA PRO A 51 3.43 3.73 1.45
C PRO A 51 3.86 4.56 0.23
N HIS A 52 3.48 4.11 -0.96
CA HIS A 52 3.63 4.86 -2.21
C HIS A 52 2.28 5.38 -2.69
N SER A 53 2.23 6.65 -3.05
CA SER A 53 1.01 7.27 -3.58
C SER A 53 1.16 7.58 -5.06
N SER A 54 0.04 7.51 -5.78
CA SER A 54 -0.04 7.95 -7.16
C SER A 54 0.24 9.46 -7.32
N MET A 55 0.45 9.89 -8.55
CA MET A 55 0.73 11.29 -8.87
C MET A 55 -0.43 12.21 -8.46
N SER A 56 -1.67 11.76 -8.60
CA SER A 56 -2.87 12.47 -8.17
C SER A 56 -3.11 12.43 -6.65
N HIS A 57 -2.38 11.59 -5.92
CA HIS A 57 -2.60 11.26 -4.51
C HIS A 57 -3.94 10.54 -4.22
N ARG A 58 -4.64 10.04 -5.24
CA ARG A 58 -5.88 9.28 -5.08
C ARG A 58 -5.64 7.89 -4.53
N ILE A 59 -4.61 7.22 -5.01
CA ILE A 59 -4.26 5.84 -4.66
C ILE A 59 -3.03 5.81 -3.77
N THR A 60 -3.10 5.06 -2.68
CA THR A 60 -1.95 4.86 -1.78
C THR A 60 -1.79 3.37 -1.48
N VAL A 61 -0.57 2.84 -1.64
CA VAL A 61 -0.27 1.40 -1.64
C VAL A 61 0.86 1.05 -0.67
N VAL A 62 0.68 -0.04 0.07
CA VAL A 62 1.77 -0.80 0.71
C VAL A 62 1.88 -2.17 0.06
N HIS A 63 3.08 -2.72 -0.01
CA HIS A 63 3.39 -3.93 -0.77
C HIS A 63 4.46 -4.76 -0.08
N ASN A 64 4.20 -6.05 0.06
CA ASN A 64 5.18 -7.10 0.31
C ASN A 64 5.30 -7.97 -0.94
N GLY A 65 6.52 -8.25 -1.38
CA GLY A 65 6.82 -9.04 -2.58
C GLY A 65 7.63 -8.27 -3.61
N ILE A 66 7.55 -8.68 -4.86
CA ILE A 66 8.28 -8.09 -5.99
C ILE A 66 7.36 -8.03 -7.22
N ILE A 67 7.24 -6.85 -7.81
CA ILE A 67 6.58 -6.67 -9.12
C ILE A 67 7.66 -6.82 -10.21
N GLU A 68 7.77 -8.01 -10.75
CA GLU A 68 8.86 -8.39 -11.67
C GLU A 68 8.89 -7.57 -12.98
N ASN A 69 7.72 -7.19 -13.47
CA ASN A 69 7.58 -6.42 -14.70
C ASN A 69 7.43 -4.91 -14.48
N TYR A 70 7.96 -4.38 -13.37
CA TYR A 70 7.80 -2.96 -13.04
C TYR A 70 8.48 -2.03 -14.04
N ILE A 71 9.62 -2.42 -14.62
CA ILE A 71 10.37 -1.59 -15.58
C ILE A 71 9.53 -1.26 -16.81
N PRO A 72 9.05 -2.24 -17.62
CA PRO A 72 8.24 -1.93 -18.80
C PRO A 72 6.94 -1.20 -18.46
N LEU A 73 6.32 -1.48 -17.31
CA LEU A 73 5.13 -0.74 -16.87
C LEU A 73 5.47 0.71 -16.55
N LYS A 74 6.60 0.96 -15.91
CA LYS A 74 7.09 2.31 -15.59
C LYS A 74 7.35 3.11 -16.87
N GLU A 75 8.04 2.51 -17.84
CA GLU A 75 8.35 3.14 -19.14
C GLU A 75 7.06 3.50 -19.89
N GLU A 76 6.08 2.60 -19.94
CA GLU A 76 4.77 2.85 -20.55
C GLU A 76 4.05 4.02 -19.87
N LEU A 77 3.98 4.01 -18.54
CA LEU A 77 3.31 5.06 -17.78
C LEU A 77 4.01 6.42 -17.94
N GLN A 78 5.35 6.43 -17.97
CA GLN A 78 6.14 7.64 -18.23
C GLN A 78 5.90 8.20 -19.64
N ALA A 79 5.81 7.33 -20.64
CA ALA A 79 5.46 7.74 -22.01
C ALA A 79 4.05 8.36 -22.09
N ASN A 80 3.16 8.03 -21.16
CA ASN A 80 1.83 8.61 -21.01
C ASN A 80 1.76 9.78 -20.01
N GLY A 81 2.91 10.35 -19.62
CA GLY A 81 2.99 11.56 -18.80
C GLY A 81 2.95 11.34 -17.28
N VAL A 82 3.03 10.09 -16.81
CA VAL A 82 3.07 9.78 -15.38
C VAL A 82 4.47 10.07 -14.83
N VAL A 83 4.54 10.83 -13.73
CA VAL A 83 5.77 11.18 -13.05
C VAL A 83 6.00 10.27 -11.84
N PHE A 84 7.14 9.60 -11.80
CA PHE A 84 7.57 8.77 -10.69
C PHE A 84 8.49 9.54 -9.73
N ARG A 85 8.33 9.28 -8.45
CA ARG A 85 9.12 9.94 -7.38
C ARG A 85 10.13 9.00 -6.75
N SER A 86 9.84 7.69 -6.73
CA SER A 86 10.68 6.67 -6.11
C SER A 86 11.31 5.74 -7.14
N GLU A 87 12.26 4.96 -6.65
CA GLU A 87 12.93 3.90 -7.41
C GLU A 87 12.29 2.52 -7.18
N THR A 88 11.19 2.47 -6.43
CA THR A 88 10.58 1.19 -6.04
C THR A 88 9.65 0.64 -7.10
N ASP A 89 9.55 -0.67 -7.16
CA ASP A 89 8.56 -1.40 -7.96
C ASP A 89 7.13 -1.14 -7.49
N THR A 90 6.95 -0.88 -6.19
CA THR A 90 5.63 -0.62 -5.59
C THR A 90 4.96 0.64 -6.12
N GLU A 91 5.71 1.71 -6.40
CA GLU A 91 5.12 2.94 -6.93
C GLU A 91 4.43 2.70 -8.27
N VAL A 92 4.94 1.73 -9.07
CA VAL A 92 4.32 1.37 -10.34
C VAL A 92 2.88 0.89 -10.15
N VAL A 93 2.60 0.15 -9.07
CA VAL A 93 1.24 -0.30 -8.77
C VAL A 93 0.31 0.87 -8.47
N ALA A 94 0.76 1.84 -7.66
CA ALA A 94 -0.04 3.02 -7.34
C ALA A 94 -0.34 3.87 -8.58
N GLN A 95 0.68 4.08 -9.43
CA GLN A 95 0.55 4.85 -10.66
C GLN A 95 -0.33 4.13 -11.70
N LEU A 96 -0.14 2.82 -11.89
CA LEU A 96 -0.95 2.01 -12.81
C LEU A 96 -2.41 1.99 -12.39
N PHE A 97 -2.68 1.86 -11.09
CA PHE A 97 -4.04 1.86 -10.56
C PHE A 97 -4.74 3.20 -10.87
N ASP A 98 -4.09 4.32 -10.56
CA ASP A 98 -4.63 5.66 -10.81
C ASP A 98 -4.81 5.94 -12.31
N TYR A 99 -3.88 5.48 -13.14
CA TYR A 99 -3.95 5.60 -14.61
C TYR A 99 -5.13 4.84 -15.22
N LEU A 100 -5.47 3.65 -14.68
CA LEU A 100 -6.57 2.81 -15.14
C LEU A 100 -7.91 3.12 -14.47
N TYR A 101 -7.90 3.99 -13.45
CA TYR A 101 -9.07 4.26 -12.62
C TYR A 101 -10.15 5.02 -13.38
N ASP A 102 -11.35 4.45 -13.40
CA ASP A 102 -12.54 4.98 -14.08
C ASP A 102 -13.74 5.20 -13.15
N GLY A 103 -13.51 5.17 -11.83
CA GLY A 103 -14.54 5.27 -10.79
C GLY A 103 -14.98 3.92 -10.21
N ASP A 104 -14.68 2.81 -10.87
CA ASP A 104 -14.90 1.46 -10.34
C ASP A 104 -13.62 0.94 -9.66
N LEU A 105 -13.63 0.93 -8.33
CA LEU A 105 -12.47 0.54 -7.52
C LEU A 105 -12.09 -0.93 -7.73
N VAL A 106 -13.07 -1.84 -7.71
CA VAL A 106 -12.83 -3.29 -7.83
C VAL A 106 -12.50 -3.68 -9.25
N GLY A 107 -13.23 -3.15 -10.23
CA GLY A 107 -12.94 -3.36 -11.64
C GLY A 107 -11.55 -2.84 -12.04
N THR A 108 -11.14 -1.69 -11.47
CA THR A 108 -9.78 -1.18 -11.68
C THR A 108 -8.73 -2.09 -11.05
N LEU A 109 -8.96 -2.61 -9.83
CA LEU A 109 -8.06 -3.59 -9.20
C LEU A 109 -7.86 -4.79 -10.11
N ILE A 110 -8.92 -5.37 -10.66
CA ILE A 110 -8.84 -6.51 -11.57
C ILE A 110 -8.01 -6.17 -12.83
N LYS A 111 -8.19 -4.99 -13.42
CA LYS A 111 -7.38 -4.51 -14.55
C LYS A 111 -5.89 -4.43 -14.17
N VAL A 112 -5.57 -3.91 -12.98
CA VAL A 112 -4.19 -3.82 -12.47
C VAL A 112 -3.58 -5.21 -12.29
N LEU A 113 -4.32 -6.14 -11.66
CA LEU A 113 -3.85 -7.51 -11.40
C LEU A 113 -3.54 -8.29 -12.70
N HIS A 114 -4.27 -8.04 -13.78
CA HIS A 114 -3.97 -8.61 -15.08
C HIS A 114 -2.69 -8.05 -15.73
N ARG A 115 -2.23 -6.89 -15.28
CA ARG A 115 -1.06 -6.20 -15.83
C ARG A 115 0.23 -6.49 -15.06
N ILE A 116 0.15 -6.64 -13.74
CA ILE A 116 1.33 -6.89 -12.89
C ILE A 116 1.70 -8.37 -12.89
N ARG A 117 3.01 -8.65 -12.74
CA ARG A 117 3.57 -10.00 -12.63
C ARG A 117 4.47 -10.07 -11.40
N GLY A 118 4.57 -11.26 -10.80
CA GLY A 118 5.40 -11.51 -9.64
C GLY A 118 4.57 -11.90 -8.43
N SER A 119 5.21 -11.88 -7.25
CA SER A 119 4.57 -12.16 -5.96
C SER A 119 4.21 -10.87 -5.26
N TYR A 120 3.02 -10.79 -4.67
CA TYR A 120 2.59 -9.58 -3.97
C TYR A 120 1.57 -9.85 -2.88
N ALA A 121 1.63 -9.02 -1.85
CA ALA A 121 0.54 -8.76 -0.91
C ALA A 121 0.37 -7.24 -0.82
N LEU A 122 -0.76 -6.73 -1.30
CA LEU A 122 -1.05 -5.31 -1.46
C LEU A 122 -2.13 -4.86 -0.47
N GLY A 123 -1.88 -3.75 0.23
CA GLY A 123 -2.91 -2.97 0.93
C GLY A 123 -3.07 -1.65 0.21
N ILE A 124 -4.31 -1.30 -0.21
CA ILE A 124 -4.57 -0.17 -1.10
C ILE A 124 -5.68 0.70 -0.51
N LEU A 125 -5.40 2.00 -0.41
CA LEU A 125 -6.38 3.03 -0.08
C LEU A 125 -6.71 3.85 -1.33
N CYS A 126 -7.99 4.22 -1.45
CA CYS A 126 -8.47 5.14 -2.47
C CYS A 126 -9.24 6.29 -1.81
N THR A 127 -8.91 7.53 -2.13
CA THR A 127 -9.59 8.70 -1.51
C THR A 127 -11.07 8.79 -1.86
N ASP A 128 -11.49 8.24 -2.99
CA ASP A 128 -12.89 8.23 -3.42
C ASP A 128 -13.72 7.17 -2.66
N TYR A 129 -13.04 6.27 -1.92
CA TYR A 129 -13.63 5.21 -1.11
C TYR A 129 -13.06 5.25 0.32
N PRO A 130 -13.38 6.27 1.12
CA PRO A 130 -12.72 6.55 2.40
C PRO A 130 -12.94 5.47 3.48
N ASP A 131 -13.95 4.62 3.32
CA ASP A 131 -14.29 3.54 4.26
C ASP A 131 -13.88 2.15 3.74
N THR A 132 -13.10 2.10 2.65
CA THR A 132 -12.73 0.84 2.00
C THR A 132 -11.22 0.66 1.96
N LEU A 133 -10.76 -0.48 2.52
CA LEU A 133 -9.40 -0.99 2.34
C LEU A 133 -9.44 -2.18 1.40
N LEU A 134 -8.75 -2.07 0.25
CA LEU A 134 -8.53 -3.22 -0.61
C LEU A 134 -7.32 -4.01 -0.13
N ALA A 135 -7.48 -5.32 -0.07
CA ALA A 135 -6.43 -6.28 0.24
C ALA A 135 -6.41 -7.38 -0.81
N VAL A 136 -5.26 -7.64 -1.40
CA VAL A 136 -5.08 -8.68 -2.40
C VAL A 136 -3.70 -9.30 -2.28
N ARG A 137 -3.60 -10.62 -2.53
CA ARG A 137 -2.34 -11.33 -2.50
C ARG A 137 -2.19 -12.29 -3.68
N LYS A 138 -0.95 -12.58 -3.99
CA LYS A 138 -0.49 -13.68 -4.84
C LYS A 138 0.90 -14.10 -4.39
N ASP A 139 1.07 -15.36 -4.01
CA ASP A 139 2.35 -15.97 -3.60
C ASP A 139 3.06 -15.28 -2.40
N SER A 140 2.47 -14.25 -1.80
CA SER A 140 2.95 -13.57 -0.58
C SER A 140 1.93 -13.70 0.53
N PRO A 141 2.31 -13.92 1.81
CA PRO A 141 1.36 -14.15 2.88
C PRO A 141 0.55 -12.90 3.21
N MET A 142 -0.75 -13.11 3.45
CA MET A 142 -1.66 -12.10 4.00
C MET A 142 -2.79 -12.77 4.76
N ILE A 143 -3.16 -12.19 5.88
CA ILE A 143 -4.29 -12.59 6.70
C ILE A 143 -5.27 -11.43 6.88
N ILE A 144 -6.52 -11.75 7.16
CA ILE A 144 -7.54 -10.81 7.65
C ILE A 144 -7.86 -11.18 9.08
N GLY A 145 -7.55 -10.31 10.03
CA GLY A 145 -7.96 -10.43 11.43
C GLY A 145 -9.33 -9.82 11.66
N LEU A 146 -10.21 -10.50 12.37
CA LEU A 146 -11.55 -10.04 12.72
C LEU A 146 -11.59 -9.61 14.19
N GLY A 147 -11.67 -8.30 14.45
CA GLY A 147 -11.89 -7.73 15.76
C GLY A 147 -13.38 -7.46 16.05
N GLU A 148 -13.68 -6.91 17.23
CA GLU A 148 -15.07 -6.61 17.61
C GLU A 148 -15.61 -5.33 16.93
N HIS A 149 -14.76 -4.31 16.78
CA HIS A 149 -15.13 -3.01 16.20
C HIS A 149 -14.22 -2.59 15.06
N GLU A 150 -13.25 -3.41 14.72
CA GLU A 150 -12.25 -3.15 13.69
C GLU A 150 -11.76 -4.45 13.04
N ASN A 151 -11.26 -4.36 11.83
CA ASN A 151 -10.64 -5.48 11.13
C ASN A 151 -9.22 -5.11 10.72
N TYR A 152 -8.40 -6.14 10.51
CA TYR A 152 -6.97 -5.98 10.24
C TYR A 152 -6.58 -6.70 8.97
N ILE A 153 -5.65 -6.16 8.21
CA ILE A 153 -4.83 -6.92 7.28
C ILE A 153 -3.41 -6.98 7.83
N ALA A 154 -2.76 -8.12 7.73
CA ALA A 154 -1.38 -8.27 8.16
C ALA A 154 -0.66 -9.33 7.31
N SER A 155 0.66 -9.23 7.25
CA SER A 155 1.51 -10.22 6.59
C SER A 155 1.72 -11.48 7.43
N ASP A 156 1.46 -11.41 8.75
CA ASP A 156 1.72 -12.52 9.67
C ASP A 156 0.73 -12.51 10.84
N ILE A 157 0.42 -13.70 11.36
CA ILE A 157 -0.52 -13.92 12.48
C ILE A 157 -0.09 -13.21 13.76
N PRO A 158 1.19 -13.25 14.21
CA PRO A 158 1.63 -12.58 15.41
C PRO A 158 1.32 -11.08 15.44
N ALA A 159 1.24 -10.42 14.27
CA ALA A 159 0.98 -8.98 14.19
C ALA A 159 -0.42 -8.59 14.68
N VAL A 160 -1.39 -9.49 14.72
CA VAL A 160 -2.78 -9.22 15.10
C VAL A 160 -3.21 -9.91 16.40
N LEU A 161 -2.37 -10.77 17.01
CA LEU A 161 -2.74 -11.59 18.17
C LEU A 161 -3.12 -10.79 19.42
N ASP A 162 -2.57 -9.59 19.58
CA ASP A 162 -2.92 -8.69 20.69
C ASP A 162 -4.31 -8.06 20.54
N HIS A 163 -4.87 -8.11 19.32
CA HIS A 163 -6.16 -7.51 18.98
C HIS A 163 -7.24 -8.56 18.70
N THR A 164 -6.88 -9.66 18.06
CA THR A 164 -7.83 -10.74 17.75
C THR A 164 -7.15 -12.09 17.56
N ARG A 165 -7.88 -13.17 17.90
CA ARG A 165 -7.49 -14.56 17.60
C ARG A 165 -8.34 -15.16 16.48
N LYS A 166 -9.27 -14.39 15.92
CA LYS A 166 -10.09 -14.82 14.77
C LYS A 166 -9.50 -14.22 13.51
N TYR A 167 -9.08 -15.07 12.59
CA TYR A 167 -8.50 -14.64 11.31
C TYR A 167 -8.80 -15.58 10.17
N TYR A 168 -8.76 -15.05 8.99
CA TYR A 168 -8.78 -15.81 7.73
C TYR A 168 -7.41 -15.73 7.06
N LEU A 169 -6.94 -16.87 6.55
CA LEU A 169 -5.84 -16.92 5.59
C LEU A 169 -6.43 -16.62 4.20
N LEU A 170 -5.95 -15.57 3.56
CA LEU A 170 -6.33 -15.32 2.18
C LEU A 170 -5.68 -16.37 1.26
N GLY A 171 -6.49 -17.03 0.42
CA GLY A 171 -6.02 -17.79 -0.73
C GLY A 171 -5.51 -16.87 -1.85
N ASP A 172 -4.87 -17.46 -2.87
CA ASP A 172 -4.48 -16.72 -4.10
C ASP A 172 -5.68 -16.48 -4.99
#